data_dd48cf8046fab072440a07b758c4109f
#
_entry.id   dd48cf8046fab072440a07b758c4109f
#
_cell.length_a   1.000
_cell.length_b   1.000
_cell.length_c   1.000
_cell.angle_alpha   90.00
_cell.angle_beta   90.00
_cell.angle_gamma   90.00
#
_symmetry.space_group_name_H-M   'P 1'
#
loop_
_entity.id
_entity.type
_entity.pdbx_description
1 polymer ?
#
loop_
_entity_poly.entity_id
_entity_poly.type
_entity_poly.pdbx_seq_one_letter_code
_entity_poly.pdbx_strand_id
1 'polypeptide(L)'
;MKKYFFFFTLLLFCLFSNNIYAEPSVERGEYLVRGPAACGSCHTPIGPLTNNKNDRRVGPIPGMELAGHVVQEPFGQITMTNLTPGGPIASWSDEEVVRSIREGVRPDGSTIGPPMLIPVYRHLSDNDVKSIVLFLRTLPYVKNDLPRSKYKFPLPASYGPSVNNVADISDKNKIEYGAYLAGPVAHCTLCHSDWGEDGKGIMNLFMNPPDYNGLLTLPGLGHGGMKMKGPWGISIASNITSHPTALGSYNDGELKKIITKGIHPSGMKLMPPMPYSSYAKMTETDLDALIAYLRTIPPHPVSE
;
A
#
# COMPACT_ATOMS: atom_id res chain seq x y z
N MET A 1 73.86 -16.39 25.41
CA MET A 1 73.00 -15.46 24.66
C MET A 1 71.67 -16.19 24.20
N LYS A 2 70.59 -15.98 24.91
CA LYS A 2 69.30 -16.60 24.61
C LYS A 2 68.49 -15.63 23.69
N LYS A 3 68.17 -16.04 22.43
CA LYS A 3 67.36 -15.27 21.54
C LYS A 3 65.89 -15.64 21.82
N TYR A 4 65.08 -14.66 22.25
CA TYR A 4 63.63 -14.76 22.33
C TYR A 4 63.02 -14.42 20.99
N PHE A 5 62.32 -15.39 20.38
CA PHE A 5 61.51 -15.20 19.16
C PHE A 5 60.12 -14.77 19.63
N PHE A 6 59.74 -13.53 19.36
CA PHE A 6 58.39 -13.03 19.61
C PHE A 6 57.50 -13.35 18.40
N PHE A 7 56.58 -14.30 18.58
CA PHE A 7 55.51 -14.55 17.59
C PHE A 7 54.42 -13.50 17.76
N PHE A 8 54.31 -12.60 16.80
CA PHE A 8 53.18 -11.63 16.71
C PHE A 8 52.05 -12.30 15.97
N THR A 9 51.04 -12.79 16.68
CA THR A 9 49.81 -13.35 16.09
C THR A 9 48.90 -12.18 15.72
N LEU A 10 48.82 -11.88 14.43
CA LEU A 10 47.91 -10.88 13.87
C LEU A 10 46.49 -11.46 13.86
N LEU A 11 45.64 -11.09 14.83
CA LEU A 11 44.24 -11.40 14.82
C LEU A 11 43.55 -10.54 13.76
N LEU A 12 43.24 -11.14 12.61
CA LEU A 12 42.41 -10.51 11.56
C LEU A 12 40.96 -10.51 12.03
N PHE A 13 40.53 -9.40 12.62
CA PHE A 13 39.11 -9.16 12.92
C PHE A 13 38.38 -8.89 11.58
N CYS A 14 37.81 -9.92 10.98
CA CYS A 14 36.84 -9.75 9.90
C CYS A 14 35.59 -9.06 10.48
N LEU A 15 35.54 -7.73 10.32
CA LEU A 15 34.30 -6.98 10.51
C LEU A 15 33.33 -7.41 9.41
N PHE A 16 32.56 -8.48 9.65
CA PHE A 16 31.33 -8.70 8.90
C PHE A 16 30.40 -7.55 9.25
N SER A 17 30.27 -6.58 8.36
CA SER A 17 29.18 -5.63 8.37
C SER A 17 27.90 -6.44 8.14
N ASN A 18 27.32 -6.99 9.18
CA ASN A 18 25.97 -7.49 9.12
C ASN A 18 25.10 -6.25 8.85
N ASN A 19 24.63 -6.11 7.65
CA ASN A 19 23.45 -5.31 7.39
C ASN A 19 22.32 -5.99 8.18
N ILE A 20 22.10 -5.52 9.40
CA ILE A 20 20.99 -5.97 10.23
C ILE A 20 19.74 -5.33 9.61
N TYR A 21 19.19 -5.98 8.58
CA TYR A 21 17.80 -5.75 8.21
C TYR A 21 16.94 -6.28 9.37
N ALA A 22 15.96 -5.51 9.77
CA ALA A 22 15.06 -5.95 10.82
C ALA A 22 14.33 -7.22 10.35
N GLU A 23 14.32 -8.27 11.19
CA GLU A 23 13.55 -9.48 10.91
C GLU A 23 12.04 -9.15 10.83
N PRO A 24 11.24 -9.93 10.07
CA PRO A 24 9.79 -9.76 10.04
C PRO A 24 9.20 -9.79 11.45
N SER A 25 8.30 -8.87 11.76
CA SER A 25 7.67 -8.80 13.09
C SER A 25 6.19 -8.47 13.02
N VAL A 26 5.46 -8.87 14.07
CA VAL A 26 4.03 -8.56 14.23
C VAL A 26 3.82 -7.05 14.31
N GLU A 27 4.68 -6.32 15.02
CA GLU A 27 4.59 -4.88 15.22
C GLU A 27 4.75 -4.13 13.89
N ARG A 28 5.73 -4.56 13.07
CA ARG A 28 5.90 -3.99 11.71
C ARG A 28 4.68 -4.30 10.84
N GLY A 29 4.14 -5.51 10.93
CA GLY A 29 2.93 -5.91 10.22
C GLY A 29 1.71 -5.11 10.63
N GLU A 30 1.50 -4.90 11.94
CA GLU A 30 0.42 -4.06 12.45
C GLU A 30 0.53 -2.62 11.95
N TYR A 31 1.73 -2.07 12.02
CA TYR A 31 2.02 -0.74 11.50
C TYR A 31 1.66 -0.61 10.02
N LEU A 32 2.09 -1.55 9.20
CA LEU A 32 1.82 -1.53 7.76
C LEU A 32 0.33 -1.67 7.47
N VAL A 33 -0.34 -2.68 8.02
CA VAL A 33 -1.74 -3.02 7.73
C VAL A 33 -2.70 -1.92 8.19
N ARG A 34 -2.48 -1.36 9.38
CA ARG A 34 -3.35 -0.33 9.98
C ARG A 34 -2.92 1.09 9.63
N GLY A 35 -1.67 1.25 9.19
CA GLY A 35 -1.04 2.51 8.80
C GLY A 35 -0.92 2.63 7.27
N PRO A 36 0.30 2.73 6.73
CA PRO A 36 0.50 3.16 5.35
C PRO A 36 -0.09 2.24 4.27
N ALA A 37 -0.10 0.92 4.44
CA ALA A 37 -0.73 0.02 3.47
C ALA A 37 -2.27 0.04 3.53
N ALA A 38 -2.84 0.57 4.62
CA ALA A 38 -4.27 0.85 4.79
C ALA A 38 -5.21 -0.30 4.36
N CYS A 39 -4.82 -1.56 4.63
CA CYS A 39 -5.57 -2.75 4.18
C CYS A 39 -7.05 -2.72 4.61
N GLY A 40 -7.30 -2.17 5.80
CA GLY A 40 -8.64 -2.00 6.34
C GLY A 40 -9.54 -1.06 5.52
N SER A 41 -9.00 -0.18 4.69
CA SER A 41 -9.80 0.70 3.83
C SER A 41 -10.63 -0.08 2.80
N CYS A 42 -10.12 -1.24 2.36
CA CYS A 42 -10.82 -2.16 1.47
C CYS A 42 -11.39 -3.37 2.21
N HIS A 43 -10.66 -3.92 3.19
CA HIS A 43 -11.02 -5.21 3.81
C HIS A 43 -11.87 -5.09 5.10
N THR A 44 -12.21 -3.87 5.53
CA THR A 44 -13.15 -3.69 6.65
C THR A 44 -14.50 -3.24 6.12
N PRO A 45 -15.60 -3.95 6.42
CA PRO A 45 -16.92 -3.52 5.98
C PRO A 45 -17.30 -2.19 6.62
N ILE A 46 -17.92 -1.33 5.82
CA ILE A 46 -18.46 -0.05 6.26
C ILE A 46 -19.98 -0.11 6.31
N GLY A 47 -20.57 0.56 7.27
CA GLY A 47 -22.01 0.63 7.46
C GLY A 47 -22.44 1.90 8.18
N PRO A 48 -23.74 2.06 8.45
CA PRO A 48 -24.25 3.17 9.24
C PRO A 48 -23.58 3.22 10.62
N LEU A 49 -23.13 4.39 11.06
CA LEU A 49 -22.53 4.58 12.38
C LEU A 49 -23.57 4.53 13.51
N THR A 50 -24.84 4.71 13.19
CA THR A 50 -25.94 4.66 14.16
C THR A 50 -27.16 4.00 13.55
N ASN A 51 -28.10 3.56 14.41
CA ASN A 51 -29.40 3.03 13.98
C ASN A 51 -30.39 4.14 13.57
N ASN A 52 -29.97 5.41 13.62
CA ASN A 52 -30.79 6.52 13.20
C ASN A 52 -30.81 6.62 11.66
N LYS A 53 -31.95 6.37 11.04
CA LYS A 53 -32.14 6.42 9.57
C LYS A 53 -31.86 7.81 8.96
N ASN A 54 -31.86 8.86 9.77
CA ASN A 54 -31.54 10.22 9.33
C ASN A 54 -30.01 10.53 9.42
N ASP A 55 -29.26 9.68 10.08
CA ASP A 55 -27.79 9.80 10.14
C ASP A 55 -27.18 9.08 8.94
N ARG A 56 -26.70 9.84 7.97
CA ARG A 56 -26.09 9.31 6.75
C ARG A 56 -24.59 9.01 6.90
N ARG A 57 -24.03 9.19 8.08
CA ARG A 57 -22.62 8.87 8.30
C ARG A 57 -22.42 7.37 8.25
N VAL A 58 -21.37 6.97 7.53
CA VAL A 58 -20.92 5.59 7.41
C VAL A 58 -19.50 5.47 7.94
N GLY A 59 -19.16 4.32 8.45
CA GLY A 59 -17.82 4.03 8.95
C GLY A 59 -17.61 2.53 9.14
N PRO A 60 -16.42 2.14 9.63
CA PRO A 60 -16.13 0.74 9.93
C PRO A 60 -17.17 0.15 10.89
N ILE A 61 -17.68 -1.04 10.56
CA ILE A 61 -18.58 -1.76 11.43
C ILE A 61 -17.80 -2.26 12.65
N PRO A 62 -18.20 -1.93 13.89
CA PRO A 62 -17.51 -2.39 15.08
C PRO A 62 -17.38 -3.93 15.13
N GLY A 63 -16.19 -4.41 15.49
CA GLY A 63 -15.90 -5.85 15.58
C GLY A 63 -15.67 -6.55 14.23
N MET A 64 -15.73 -5.82 13.12
CA MET A 64 -15.55 -6.38 11.76
C MET A 64 -14.25 -5.91 11.11
N GLU A 65 -13.26 -5.47 11.86
CA GLU A 65 -11.97 -5.05 11.30
C GLU A 65 -11.38 -6.18 10.44
N LEU A 66 -11.05 -5.85 9.17
CA LEU A 66 -10.47 -6.77 8.19
C LEU A 66 -11.32 -8.03 7.89
N ALA A 67 -12.59 -8.05 8.28
CA ALA A 67 -13.49 -9.20 8.08
C ALA A 67 -14.07 -9.31 6.66
N GLY A 68 -13.75 -8.36 5.78
CA GLY A 68 -14.16 -8.38 4.38
C GLY A 68 -15.62 -8.03 4.15
N HIS A 69 -15.97 -7.78 2.90
CA HIS A 69 -17.34 -7.53 2.42
C HIS A 69 -17.45 -7.69 0.91
N VAL A 70 -18.66 -7.55 0.40
CA VAL A 70 -18.93 -7.61 -1.05
C VAL A 70 -19.36 -6.23 -1.53
N VAL A 71 -18.78 -5.78 -2.66
CA VAL A 71 -19.17 -4.56 -3.36
C VAL A 71 -19.62 -4.87 -4.80
N GLN A 72 -20.48 -4.03 -5.34
CA GLN A 72 -20.87 -4.07 -6.74
C GLN A 72 -20.12 -2.99 -7.50
N GLU A 73 -19.26 -3.43 -8.39
CA GLU A 73 -18.46 -2.56 -9.26
C GLU A 73 -18.93 -2.66 -10.72
N PRO A 74 -18.67 -1.67 -11.57
CA PRO A 74 -19.01 -1.75 -12.98
C PRO A 74 -18.47 -3.01 -13.67
N PHE A 75 -17.33 -3.52 -13.20
CA PHE A 75 -16.62 -4.67 -13.74
C PHE A 75 -16.93 -6.00 -13.02
N GLY A 76 -17.84 -6.01 -12.05
CA GLY A 76 -18.27 -7.27 -11.41
C GLY A 76 -18.74 -7.14 -9.98
N GLN A 77 -19.11 -8.27 -9.39
CA GLN A 77 -19.29 -8.42 -7.96
C GLN A 77 -17.94 -8.75 -7.34
N ILE A 78 -17.43 -7.84 -6.53
CA ILE A 78 -16.08 -7.94 -5.97
C ILE A 78 -16.15 -8.23 -4.47
N THR A 79 -15.42 -9.24 -4.06
CA THR A 79 -15.26 -9.60 -2.65
C THR A 79 -13.93 -9.08 -2.14
N MET A 80 -14.01 -8.17 -1.20
CA MET A 80 -12.89 -7.81 -0.32
C MET A 80 -12.78 -8.91 0.72
N THR A 81 -11.78 -9.77 0.57
CA THR A 81 -11.64 -11.02 1.34
C THR A 81 -11.57 -10.78 2.85
N ASN A 82 -12.18 -11.68 3.64
CA ASN A 82 -11.95 -11.73 5.09
C ASN A 82 -10.51 -12.14 5.38
N LEU A 83 -9.74 -11.22 5.99
CA LEU A 83 -8.32 -11.40 6.34
C LEU A 83 -8.12 -11.84 7.79
N THR A 84 -9.20 -12.13 8.52
CA THR A 84 -9.12 -12.68 9.89
C THR A 84 -9.01 -14.22 9.84
N PRO A 85 -8.67 -14.88 10.96
CA PRO A 85 -8.74 -16.35 11.06
C PRO A 85 -10.12 -16.96 10.78
N GLY A 86 -11.18 -16.16 10.65
CA GLY A 86 -12.50 -16.58 10.18
C GLY A 86 -12.67 -16.59 8.66
N GLY A 87 -11.65 -16.18 7.91
CA GLY A 87 -11.64 -16.15 6.45
C GLY A 87 -10.78 -17.25 5.82
N PRO A 88 -10.68 -17.25 4.48
CA PRO A 88 -9.99 -18.32 3.75
C PRO A 88 -8.49 -18.40 4.05
N ILE A 89 -7.86 -17.31 4.44
CA ILE A 89 -6.41 -17.27 4.73
C ILE A 89 -6.02 -18.11 5.96
N ALA A 90 -7.00 -18.51 6.80
CA ALA A 90 -6.75 -19.35 7.97
C ALA A 90 -6.19 -20.73 7.61
N SER A 91 -6.57 -21.27 6.45
CA SER A 91 -6.12 -22.57 5.97
C SER A 91 -4.91 -22.52 5.02
N TRP A 92 -4.46 -21.31 4.67
CA TRP A 92 -3.31 -21.12 3.78
C TRP A 92 -2.01 -21.05 4.56
N SER A 93 -0.92 -21.56 3.98
CA SER A 93 0.41 -21.34 4.54
C SER A 93 0.80 -19.85 4.46
N ASP A 94 1.82 -19.45 5.20
CA ASP A 94 2.31 -18.07 5.17
C ASP A 94 2.83 -17.71 3.77
N GLU A 95 3.49 -18.63 3.09
CA GLU A 95 3.96 -18.46 1.71
C GLU A 95 2.80 -18.30 0.73
N GLU A 96 1.70 -19.04 0.92
CA GLU A 96 0.50 -18.91 0.09
C GLU A 96 -0.17 -17.54 0.30
N VAL A 97 -0.18 -17.04 1.54
CA VAL A 97 -0.68 -15.67 1.80
C VAL A 97 0.26 -14.62 1.19
N VAL A 98 1.58 -14.77 1.32
CA VAL A 98 2.57 -13.90 0.67
C VAL A 98 2.34 -13.87 -0.85
N ARG A 99 2.20 -15.05 -1.48
CA ARG A 99 1.91 -15.15 -2.92
C ARG A 99 0.59 -14.49 -3.30
N SER A 100 -0.43 -14.63 -2.49
CA SER A 100 -1.73 -14.00 -2.76
C SER A 100 -1.65 -12.47 -2.73
N ILE A 101 -0.82 -11.90 -1.87
CA ILE A 101 -0.59 -10.45 -1.78
C ILE A 101 0.26 -9.94 -2.96
N ARG A 102 1.40 -10.60 -3.23
CA ARG A 102 2.37 -10.13 -4.22
C ARG A 102 2.04 -10.56 -5.65
N GLU A 103 1.62 -11.79 -5.83
CA GLU A 103 1.44 -12.40 -7.15
C GLU A 103 -0.03 -12.49 -7.55
N GLY A 104 -0.95 -12.23 -6.61
CA GLY A 104 -2.38 -12.37 -6.86
C GLY A 104 -2.80 -13.80 -7.15
N VAL A 105 -2.09 -14.81 -6.62
CA VAL A 105 -2.35 -16.23 -6.86
C VAL A 105 -2.80 -16.90 -5.57
N ARG A 106 -3.95 -17.59 -5.62
CA ARG A 106 -4.45 -18.40 -4.50
C ARG A 106 -3.82 -19.79 -4.48
N PRO A 107 -3.95 -20.55 -3.37
CA PRO A 107 -3.43 -21.93 -3.29
C PRO A 107 -3.95 -22.85 -4.39
N ASP A 108 -5.17 -22.65 -4.87
CA ASP A 108 -5.76 -23.43 -5.97
C ASP A 108 -5.31 -22.98 -7.37
N GLY A 109 -4.36 -22.05 -7.46
CA GLY A 109 -3.84 -21.52 -8.71
C GLY A 109 -4.70 -20.44 -9.36
N SER A 110 -5.90 -20.14 -8.84
CA SER A 110 -6.75 -19.08 -9.39
C SER A 110 -6.20 -17.69 -9.04
N THR A 111 -6.41 -16.72 -9.95
CA THR A 111 -5.92 -15.36 -9.76
C THR A 111 -6.91 -14.46 -9.00
N ILE A 112 -6.37 -13.47 -8.29
CA ILE A 112 -7.07 -12.39 -7.61
C ILE A 112 -7.03 -11.18 -8.54
N GLY A 113 -8.18 -10.61 -8.88
CA GLY A 113 -8.23 -9.44 -9.77
C GLY A 113 -8.33 -8.10 -9.02
N PRO A 114 -8.43 -7.01 -9.80
CA PRO A 114 -8.62 -5.68 -9.23
C PRO A 114 -9.89 -5.60 -8.37
N PRO A 115 -9.93 -4.73 -7.36
CA PRO A 115 -8.95 -3.67 -7.06
C PRO A 115 -7.82 -4.10 -6.11
N MET A 116 -7.55 -5.41 -5.92
CA MET A 116 -6.37 -5.82 -5.15
C MET A 116 -5.10 -5.31 -5.84
N LEU A 117 -4.26 -4.62 -5.09
CA LEU A 117 -3.18 -3.79 -5.63
C LEU A 117 -1.93 -4.59 -6.03
N ILE A 118 -2.11 -5.72 -6.71
CA ILE A 118 -1.03 -6.60 -7.16
C ILE A 118 0.09 -5.83 -7.88
N PRO A 119 -0.20 -4.88 -8.80
CA PRO A 119 0.86 -4.16 -9.52
C PRO A 119 1.87 -3.44 -8.63
N VAL A 120 1.45 -2.97 -7.46
CA VAL A 120 2.34 -2.29 -6.50
C VAL A 120 2.83 -3.23 -5.41
N TYR A 121 1.98 -4.12 -4.90
CA TYR A 121 2.35 -5.04 -3.84
C TYR A 121 3.39 -6.10 -4.26
N ARG A 122 3.55 -6.35 -5.56
CA ARG A 122 4.66 -7.16 -6.08
C ARG A 122 6.03 -6.69 -5.62
N HIS A 123 6.16 -5.42 -5.30
CA HIS A 123 7.40 -4.75 -4.92
C HIS A 123 7.56 -4.53 -3.41
N LEU A 124 6.63 -5.06 -2.59
CA LEU A 124 6.82 -5.09 -1.13
C LEU A 124 8.07 -5.92 -0.79
N SER A 125 8.89 -5.44 0.13
CA SER A 125 10.05 -6.20 0.60
C SER A 125 9.63 -7.54 1.24
N ASP A 126 10.55 -8.48 1.29
CA ASP A 126 10.27 -9.78 1.92
C ASP A 126 9.91 -9.64 3.39
N ASN A 127 10.61 -8.75 4.10
CA ASN A 127 10.34 -8.51 5.51
C ASN A 127 8.99 -7.83 5.73
N ASP A 128 8.62 -6.86 4.90
CA ASP A 128 7.33 -6.16 5.03
C ASP A 128 6.14 -7.08 4.74
N VAL A 129 6.18 -7.86 3.65
CA VAL A 129 5.06 -8.76 3.35
C VAL A 129 4.94 -9.90 4.35
N LYS A 130 6.06 -10.46 4.85
CA LYS A 130 6.06 -11.46 5.94
C LYS A 130 5.54 -10.86 7.24
N SER A 131 5.94 -9.64 7.58
CA SER A 131 5.42 -8.92 8.74
C SER A 131 3.89 -8.73 8.65
N ILE A 132 3.38 -8.35 7.47
CA ILE A 132 1.94 -8.28 7.23
C ILE A 132 1.28 -9.62 7.55
N VAL A 133 1.81 -10.73 7.05
CA VAL A 133 1.24 -12.08 7.30
C VAL A 133 1.28 -12.42 8.79
N LEU A 134 2.41 -12.18 9.46
CA LEU A 134 2.53 -12.41 10.90
C LEU A 134 1.45 -11.66 11.68
N PHE A 135 1.22 -10.39 11.37
CA PHE A 135 0.16 -9.62 12.02
C PHE A 135 -1.24 -10.16 11.70
N LEU A 136 -1.54 -10.51 10.45
CA LEU A 136 -2.84 -11.07 10.08
C LEU A 136 -3.17 -12.36 10.87
N ARG A 137 -2.15 -13.16 11.23
CA ARG A 137 -2.32 -14.35 12.07
C ARG A 137 -2.71 -14.04 13.52
N THR A 138 -2.44 -12.83 14.01
CA THR A 138 -2.80 -12.41 15.38
C THR A 138 -4.20 -11.83 15.49
N LEU A 139 -4.88 -11.58 14.37
CA LEU A 139 -6.21 -10.98 14.39
C LEU A 139 -7.24 -11.90 15.09
N PRO A 140 -8.24 -11.31 15.75
CA PRO A 140 -9.33 -12.10 16.33
C PRO A 140 -10.12 -12.80 15.22
N TYR A 141 -10.64 -13.99 15.54
CA TYR A 141 -11.53 -14.72 14.64
C TYR A 141 -12.84 -13.93 14.44
N VAL A 142 -13.15 -13.62 13.18
CA VAL A 142 -14.44 -13.03 12.80
C VAL A 142 -15.08 -13.87 11.71
N LYS A 143 -16.17 -14.54 12.03
CA LYS A 143 -16.92 -15.33 11.04
C LYS A 143 -17.60 -14.36 10.04
N ASN A 144 -17.21 -14.46 8.79
CA ASN A 144 -17.86 -13.77 7.69
C ASN A 144 -17.61 -14.56 6.39
N ASP A 145 -18.58 -15.39 6.06
CA ASP A 145 -18.51 -16.27 4.87
C ASP A 145 -18.89 -15.47 3.63
N LEU A 146 -17.94 -15.21 2.77
CA LEU A 146 -18.08 -14.38 1.59
C LEU A 146 -17.90 -15.22 0.32
N PRO A 147 -18.72 -14.96 -0.75
CA PRO A 147 -18.52 -15.62 -2.03
C PRO A 147 -17.22 -15.14 -2.69
N ARG A 148 -16.71 -15.88 -3.65
CA ARG A 148 -15.62 -15.37 -4.52
C ARG A 148 -16.09 -14.23 -5.40
N SER A 149 -15.16 -13.34 -5.76
CA SER A 149 -15.41 -12.30 -6.76
C SER A 149 -15.83 -12.90 -8.11
N LYS A 150 -16.74 -12.20 -8.80
CA LYS A 150 -17.21 -12.54 -10.14
C LYS A 150 -16.93 -11.37 -11.07
N TYR A 151 -15.91 -11.48 -11.89
CA TYR A 151 -15.53 -10.46 -12.87
C TYR A 151 -16.31 -10.64 -14.17
N LYS A 152 -16.60 -9.53 -14.86
CA LYS A 152 -17.23 -9.51 -16.20
C LYS A 152 -16.21 -9.66 -17.33
N PHE A 153 -14.95 -9.81 -17.01
CA PHE A 153 -13.84 -10.04 -17.94
C PHE A 153 -12.93 -11.16 -17.41
N PRO A 154 -12.19 -11.85 -18.27
CA PRO A 154 -11.25 -12.86 -17.83
C PRO A 154 -10.06 -12.22 -17.11
N LEU A 155 -9.67 -12.82 -15.97
CA LEU A 155 -8.41 -12.46 -15.31
C LEU A 155 -7.25 -13.15 -16.04
N PRO A 156 -6.03 -12.58 -16.00
CA PRO A 156 -4.86 -13.23 -16.54
C PRO A 156 -4.55 -14.49 -15.72
N ALA A 157 -3.94 -15.48 -16.36
CA ALA A 157 -3.49 -16.69 -15.67
C ALA A 157 -2.37 -16.39 -14.65
N SER A 158 -1.62 -15.31 -14.86
CA SER A 158 -0.54 -14.83 -13.99
C SER A 158 -0.34 -13.32 -14.20
N TYR A 159 0.13 -12.63 -13.19
CA TYR A 159 0.56 -11.24 -13.23
C TYR A 159 2.07 -11.08 -13.46
N GLY A 160 2.72 -12.08 -14.02
CA GLY A 160 4.16 -12.11 -14.28
C GLY A 160 4.87 -13.24 -13.54
N PRO A 161 6.21 -13.26 -13.55
CA PRO A 161 6.98 -14.29 -12.86
C PRO A 161 6.80 -14.23 -11.35
N SER A 162 7.10 -15.34 -10.68
CA SER A 162 7.11 -15.40 -9.21
C SER A 162 8.04 -14.36 -8.62
N VAL A 163 7.61 -13.77 -7.52
CA VAL A 163 8.33 -12.69 -6.83
C VAL A 163 9.08 -13.26 -5.64
N ASN A 164 10.40 -13.25 -5.73
CA ASN A 164 11.29 -13.74 -4.68
C ASN A 164 12.41 -12.74 -4.43
N ASN A 165 12.93 -12.71 -3.20
CA ASN A 165 14.11 -11.94 -2.82
C ASN A 165 14.00 -10.42 -3.08
N VAL A 166 12.88 -9.82 -2.71
CA VAL A 166 12.74 -8.35 -2.70
C VAL A 166 13.39 -7.82 -1.44
N ALA A 167 14.53 -7.13 -1.62
CA ALA A 167 15.29 -6.55 -0.53
C ALA A 167 14.54 -5.41 0.18
N ASP A 168 14.87 -5.19 1.44
CA ASP A 168 14.43 -3.99 2.14
C ASP A 168 15.12 -2.75 1.59
N ILE A 169 14.38 -1.65 1.60
CA ILE A 169 14.91 -0.33 1.27
C ILE A 169 15.20 0.42 2.55
N SER A 170 16.45 0.85 2.71
CA SER A 170 16.91 1.54 3.91
C SER A 170 16.28 2.94 4.04
N ASP A 171 15.76 3.26 5.21
CA ASP A 171 15.26 4.59 5.58
C ASP A 171 16.35 5.68 5.59
N LYS A 172 17.64 5.28 5.58
CA LYS A 172 18.79 6.20 5.45
C LYS A 172 18.82 6.90 4.09
N ASN A 173 18.33 6.23 3.03
CA ASN A 173 18.11 6.85 1.73
C ASN A 173 16.66 7.33 1.62
N LYS A 174 16.41 8.55 2.12
CA LYS A 174 15.05 9.11 2.20
C LYS A 174 14.29 9.12 0.88
N ILE A 175 14.97 9.39 -0.23
CA ILE A 175 14.30 9.45 -1.56
C ILE A 175 13.88 8.05 -2.01
N GLU A 176 14.76 7.08 -1.95
CA GLU A 176 14.49 5.72 -2.35
C GLU A 176 13.45 5.06 -1.43
N TYR A 177 13.59 5.26 -0.12
CA TYR A 177 12.61 4.79 0.86
C TYR A 177 11.25 5.48 0.69
N GLY A 178 11.24 6.78 0.40
CA GLY A 178 10.03 7.53 0.09
C GLY A 178 9.34 7.05 -1.19
N ALA A 179 10.10 6.65 -2.22
CA ALA A 179 9.56 6.02 -3.42
C ALA A 179 8.90 4.67 -3.12
N TYR A 180 9.54 3.86 -2.28
CA TYR A 180 8.98 2.60 -1.78
C TYR A 180 7.68 2.82 -0.99
N LEU A 181 7.65 3.84 -0.13
CA LEU A 181 6.42 4.20 0.59
C LEU A 181 5.32 4.71 -0.35
N ALA A 182 5.65 5.57 -1.32
CA ALA A 182 4.67 6.15 -2.24
C ALA A 182 4.08 5.15 -3.24
N GLY A 183 4.86 4.17 -3.66
CA GLY A 183 4.45 3.12 -4.60
C GLY A 183 3.98 1.86 -3.87
N PRO A 184 4.90 0.92 -3.53
CA PRO A 184 4.58 -0.39 -2.98
C PRO A 184 3.75 -0.38 -1.69
N VAL A 185 4.00 0.56 -0.77
CA VAL A 185 3.38 0.52 0.56
C VAL A 185 2.08 1.30 0.63
N ALA A 186 2.13 2.63 0.42
CA ALA A 186 0.98 3.52 0.56
C ALA A 186 0.24 3.78 -0.76
N HIS A 187 0.73 3.21 -1.87
CA HIS A 187 0.14 3.24 -3.22
C HIS A 187 -0.37 4.61 -3.69
N CYS A 188 0.25 5.69 -3.22
CA CYS A 188 -0.12 7.08 -3.58
C CYS A 188 -0.15 7.28 -5.09
N THR A 189 0.90 6.79 -5.77
CA THR A 189 1.08 6.91 -7.20
C THR A 189 0.01 6.19 -8.01
N LEU A 190 -0.68 5.21 -7.45
CA LEU A 190 -1.75 4.50 -8.14
C LEU A 190 -2.97 5.40 -8.38
N CYS A 191 -3.42 6.14 -7.35
CA CYS A 191 -4.57 7.05 -7.48
C CYS A 191 -4.16 8.41 -8.05
N HIS A 192 -2.94 8.85 -7.75
CA HIS A 192 -2.46 10.18 -8.10
C HIS A 192 -1.68 10.26 -9.43
N SER A 193 -1.76 9.22 -10.28
CA SER A 193 -1.21 9.27 -11.65
C SER A 193 -2.32 9.45 -12.68
N ASP A 194 -1.97 9.97 -13.85
CA ASP A 194 -2.89 10.11 -14.97
C ASP A 194 -2.99 8.78 -15.73
N TRP A 195 -4.16 8.22 -15.78
CA TRP A 195 -4.47 6.95 -16.44
C TRP A 195 -5.25 7.12 -17.74
N GLY A 196 -5.39 8.37 -18.23
CA GLY A 196 -6.24 8.72 -19.35
C GLY A 196 -7.73 8.77 -18.97
N GLU A 197 -8.52 9.45 -19.79
CA GLU A 197 -9.93 9.70 -19.50
C GLU A 197 -10.80 8.43 -19.44
N ASP A 198 -10.43 7.40 -20.19
CA ASP A 198 -11.18 6.13 -20.30
C ASP A 198 -10.77 5.07 -19.27
N GLY A 199 -9.79 5.37 -18.40
CA GLY A 199 -9.27 4.47 -17.38
C GLY A 199 -8.55 3.22 -17.93
N LYS A 200 -8.27 3.13 -19.22
CA LYS A 200 -7.56 1.99 -19.82
C LYS A 200 -6.15 1.86 -19.29
N GLY A 201 -5.49 2.98 -18.97
CA GLY A 201 -4.14 2.98 -18.43
C GLY A 201 -4.05 2.22 -17.11
N ILE A 202 -4.96 2.46 -16.18
CA ILE A 202 -4.98 1.73 -14.91
C ILE A 202 -5.34 0.24 -15.10
N MET A 203 -6.26 -0.07 -16.00
CA MET A 203 -6.58 -1.47 -16.31
C MET A 203 -5.38 -2.19 -16.92
N ASN A 204 -4.65 -1.53 -17.83
CA ASN A 204 -3.41 -2.08 -18.39
C ASN A 204 -2.35 -2.33 -17.30
N LEU A 205 -2.19 -1.41 -16.34
CA LEU A 205 -1.31 -1.62 -15.18
C LEU A 205 -1.69 -2.88 -14.42
N PHE A 206 -2.98 -3.09 -14.15
CA PHE A 206 -3.45 -4.29 -13.45
C PHE A 206 -3.21 -5.58 -14.25
N MET A 207 -3.38 -5.53 -15.56
CA MET A 207 -3.23 -6.73 -16.41
C MET A 207 -1.77 -7.03 -16.74
N ASN A 208 -0.90 -6.02 -16.76
CA ASN A 208 0.51 -6.08 -17.14
C ASN A 208 1.36 -5.28 -16.14
N PRO A 209 1.54 -5.77 -14.89
CA PRO A 209 2.32 -5.06 -13.88
C PRO A 209 3.77 -4.81 -14.36
N PRO A 210 4.28 -3.58 -14.25
CA PRO A 210 5.68 -3.29 -14.58
C PRO A 210 6.61 -3.83 -13.50
N ASP A 211 7.91 -3.81 -13.77
CA ASP A 211 8.93 -3.92 -12.73
C ASP A 211 8.96 -2.66 -11.84
N TYR A 212 9.80 -2.67 -10.81
CA TYR A 212 9.87 -1.58 -9.85
C TYR A 212 10.25 -0.24 -10.51
N ASN A 213 11.22 -0.26 -11.42
CA ASN A 213 11.63 0.95 -12.14
C ASN A 213 10.50 1.48 -13.04
N GLY A 214 9.80 0.59 -13.72
CA GLY A 214 8.62 0.93 -14.51
C GLY A 214 7.50 1.55 -13.67
N LEU A 215 7.31 1.09 -12.43
CA LEU A 215 6.35 1.69 -11.49
C LEU A 215 6.73 3.13 -11.13
N LEU A 216 8.03 3.42 -10.99
CA LEU A 216 8.55 4.77 -10.65
C LEU A 216 8.62 5.72 -11.86
N THR A 217 8.46 5.20 -13.06
CA THR A 217 8.55 5.96 -14.32
C THR A 217 7.26 5.87 -15.15
N LEU A 218 6.13 5.61 -14.50
CA LEU A 218 4.84 5.56 -15.16
C LEU A 218 4.55 6.87 -15.93
N PRO A 219 4.03 6.78 -17.15
CA PRO A 219 3.50 7.96 -17.83
C PRO A 219 2.43 8.63 -16.96
N GLY A 220 2.52 9.95 -16.81
CA GLY A 220 1.59 10.69 -15.95
C GLY A 220 1.75 10.47 -14.46
N LEU A 221 2.92 9.96 -13.99
CA LEU A 221 3.22 9.76 -12.58
C LEU A 221 2.97 11.04 -11.76
N GLY A 222 2.09 10.97 -10.81
CA GLY A 222 1.79 12.07 -9.91
C GLY A 222 0.89 13.19 -10.51
N HIS A 223 0.49 13.11 -11.78
CA HIS A 223 -0.31 14.17 -12.43
C HIS A 223 -1.72 14.30 -11.86
N GLY A 224 -2.25 13.27 -11.18
CA GLY A 224 -3.62 13.27 -10.63
C GLY A 224 -4.67 12.95 -11.69
N GLY A 225 -5.89 13.46 -11.46
CA GLY A 225 -6.99 13.36 -12.42
C GLY A 225 -7.92 12.17 -12.26
N MET A 226 -7.51 11.12 -11.57
CA MET A 226 -8.36 9.94 -11.37
C MET A 226 -9.65 10.31 -10.63
N LYS A 227 -10.80 10.00 -11.24
CA LYS A 227 -12.13 10.27 -10.68
C LYS A 227 -12.62 9.06 -9.89
N MET A 228 -12.99 9.28 -8.64
CA MET A 228 -13.49 8.25 -7.73
C MET A 228 -14.88 8.62 -7.23
N LYS A 229 -15.85 7.74 -7.48
CA LYS A 229 -17.25 7.93 -7.07
C LYS A 229 -17.53 7.09 -5.81
N GLY A 230 -18.18 7.71 -4.83
CA GLY A 230 -18.61 7.03 -3.62
C GLY A 230 -19.79 7.71 -2.95
N PRO A 231 -20.17 7.30 -1.73
CA PRO A 231 -21.24 7.94 -0.97
C PRO A 231 -21.04 9.45 -0.71
N TRP A 232 -19.79 9.90 -0.80
CA TRP A 232 -19.38 11.31 -0.68
C TRP A 232 -19.57 12.13 -1.96
N GLY A 233 -19.96 11.52 -3.08
CA GLY A 233 -20.01 12.13 -4.40
C GLY A 233 -18.83 11.70 -5.29
N ILE A 234 -18.29 12.63 -6.06
CA ILE A 234 -17.11 12.42 -6.91
C ILE A 234 -15.94 13.19 -6.32
N SER A 235 -14.84 12.50 -6.03
CA SER A 235 -13.54 13.11 -5.72
C SER A 235 -12.58 12.90 -6.89
N ILE A 236 -11.66 13.84 -7.07
CA ILE A 236 -10.62 13.79 -8.10
C ILE A 236 -9.28 13.78 -7.39
N ALA A 237 -8.43 12.80 -7.72
CA ALA A 237 -7.09 12.71 -7.16
C ALA A 237 -6.28 13.94 -7.57
N SER A 238 -5.68 14.61 -6.60
CA SER A 238 -4.88 15.82 -6.83
C SER A 238 -3.57 15.50 -7.53
N ASN A 239 -3.03 16.47 -8.26
CA ASN A 239 -1.65 16.46 -8.72
C ASN A 239 -0.69 16.49 -7.52
N ILE A 240 0.20 15.49 -7.44
CA ILE A 240 1.21 15.35 -6.39
C ILE A 240 2.64 15.50 -6.92
N THR A 241 2.80 16.19 -8.05
CA THR A 241 4.12 16.57 -8.57
C THR A 241 4.70 17.77 -7.84
N SER A 242 5.99 18.04 -8.06
CA SER A 242 6.68 19.21 -7.48
C SER A 242 6.26 20.56 -8.10
N HIS A 243 5.25 20.59 -8.99
CA HIS A 243 4.82 21.83 -9.65
C HIS A 243 4.41 22.92 -8.63
N PRO A 244 4.74 24.20 -8.88
CA PRO A 244 4.40 25.31 -7.97
C PRO A 244 2.91 25.47 -7.64
N THR A 245 2.00 25.01 -8.51
CA THR A 245 0.54 25.00 -8.24
C THR A 245 0.02 23.66 -7.69
N ALA A 246 0.93 22.72 -7.43
CA ALA A 246 0.64 21.44 -6.80
C ALA A 246 1.39 21.33 -5.46
N LEU A 247 2.19 20.28 -5.22
CA LEU A 247 2.91 20.15 -3.95
C LEU A 247 3.91 21.28 -3.69
N GLY A 248 4.43 21.91 -4.74
CA GLY A 248 5.36 23.04 -4.62
C GLY A 248 4.80 24.26 -3.87
N SER A 249 3.47 24.39 -3.76
CA SER A 249 2.81 25.47 -3.01
C SER A 249 2.77 25.25 -1.50
N TYR A 250 3.08 24.06 -1.01
CA TYR A 250 2.94 23.69 0.40
C TYR A 250 4.30 23.44 1.06
N ASN A 251 4.44 23.83 2.32
CA ASN A 251 5.55 23.38 3.15
C ASN A 251 5.32 21.95 3.66
N ASP A 252 6.36 21.32 4.23
CA ASP A 252 6.28 19.91 4.67
C ASP A 252 5.28 19.69 5.80
N GLY A 253 5.14 20.65 6.72
CA GLY A 253 4.15 20.58 7.79
C GLY A 253 2.70 20.66 7.28
N GLU A 254 2.44 21.41 6.22
CA GLU A 254 1.16 21.45 5.53
C GLU A 254 0.89 20.14 4.81
N LEU A 255 1.88 19.59 4.09
CA LEU A 255 1.75 18.28 3.42
C LEU A 255 1.47 17.15 4.42
N LYS A 256 2.16 17.12 5.57
CA LYS A 256 1.85 16.18 6.64
C LYS A 256 0.40 16.28 7.11
N LYS A 257 -0.14 17.49 7.29
CA LYS A 257 -1.55 17.69 7.68
C LYS A 257 -2.52 17.25 6.58
N ILE A 258 -2.20 17.54 5.31
CA ILE A 258 -2.98 17.10 4.16
C ILE A 258 -3.04 15.57 4.14
N ILE A 259 -1.89 14.90 4.22
CA ILE A 259 -1.77 13.44 4.13
C ILE A 259 -2.45 12.75 5.32
N THR A 260 -2.23 13.22 6.54
CA THR A 260 -2.65 12.51 7.77
C THR A 260 -4.03 12.93 8.28
N LYS A 261 -4.50 14.13 7.98
CA LYS A 261 -5.74 14.68 8.51
C LYS A 261 -6.77 15.04 7.45
N GLY A 262 -6.38 15.05 6.16
CA GLY A 262 -7.24 15.50 5.08
C GLY A 262 -7.66 16.96 5.25
N ILE A 263 -6.78 17.82 5.76
CA ILE A 263 -7.06 19.25 5.98
C ILE A 263 -6.14 20.07 5.09
N HIS A 264 -6.74 20.78 4.15
CA HIS A 264 -6.06 21.75 3.31
C HIS A 264 -5.64 22.98 4.15
N PRO A 265 -4.57 23.73 3.81
CA PRO A 265 -4.14 24.95 4.53
C PRO A 265 -5.24 26.02 4.68
N SER A 266 -6.19 26.07 3.75
CA SER A 266 -7.37 26.95 3.87
C SER A 266 -8.38 26.52 4.94
N GLY A 267 -8.16 25.38 5.61
CA GLY A 267 -9.11 24.79 6.56
C GLY A 267 -10.16 23.87 5.94
N MET A 268 -10.21 23.76 4.62
CA MET A 268 -11.13 22.86 3.91
C MET A 268 -10.80 21.40 4.21
N LYS A 269 -11.82 20.59 4.50
CA LYS A 269 -11.69 19.13 4.63
C LYS A 269 -11.70 18.50 3.24
N LEU A 270 -10.72 17.65 3.01
CA LEU A 270 -10.60 16.90 1.76
C LEU A 270 -11.53 15.68 1.79
N MET A 271 -11.97 15.28 0.61
CA MET A 271 -12.94 14.18 0.45
C MET A 271 -12.26 12.81 0.48
N PRO A 272 -12.99 11.75 0.88
CA PRO A 272 -12.54 10.38 0.66
C PRO A 272 -12.35 10.11 -0.85
N PRO A 273 -11.70 8.98 -1.26
CA PRO A 273 -11.39 7.81 -0.43
C PRO A 273 -10.00 7.78 0.20
N MET A 274 -9.22 8.86 0.13
CA MET A 274 -7.88 8.84 0.72
C MET A 274 -7.96 8.41 2.20
N PRO A 275 -7.18 7.42 2.65
CA PRO A 275 -7.34 6.80 3.96
C PRO A 275 -6.64 7.58 5.08
N TYR A 276 -7.05 8.83 5.30
CA TYR A 276 -6.43 9.76 6.27
C TYR A 276 -6.23 9.16 7.66
N SER A 277 -7.21 8.39 8.17
CA SER A 277 -7.12 7.75 9.49
C SER A 277 -6.04 6.69 9.59
N SER A 278 -5.72 6.04 8.48
CA SER A 278 -4.60 5.11 8.38
C SER A 278 -3.28 5.86 8.27
N TYR A 279 -3.20 6.82 7.37
CA TYR A 279 -1.98 7.62 7.19
C TYR A 279 -1.64 8.47 8.42
N ALA A 280 -2.62 8.80 9.26
CA ALA A 280 -2.37 9.43 10.57
C ALA A 280 -1.51 8.57 11.52
N LYS A 281 -1.32 7.28 11.23
CA LYS A 281 -0.47 6.36 12.00
C LYS A 281 0.95 6.27 11.44
N MET A 282 1.24 6.91 10.31
CA MET A 282 2.60 6.94 9.76
C MET A 282 3.55 7.65 10.72
N THR A 283 4.77 7.10 10.84
CA THR A 283 5.82 7.73 11.61
C THR A 283 6.26 9.05 10.96
N GLU A 284 6.84 9.94 11.76
CA GLU A 284 7.43 11.18 11.22
C GLU A 284 8.54 10.88 10.21
N THR A 285 9.34 9.84 10.45
CA THR A 285 10.40 9.39 9.53
C THR A 285 9.82 8.98 8.17
N ASP A 286 8.74 8.20 8.17
CA ASP A 286 8.09 7.76 6.93
C ASP A 286 7.42 8.92 6.19
N LEU A 287 6.78 9.84 6.92
CA LEU A 287 6.20 11.04 6.31
C LEU A 287 7.27 11.94 5.70
N ASP A 288 8.41 12.12 6.37
CA ASP A 288 9.53 12.89 5.85
C ASP A 288 10.14 12.27 4.59
N ALA A 289 10.29 10.94 4.57
CA ALA A 289 10.80 10.23 3.40
C ALA A 289 9.81 10.29 2.24
N LEU A 290 8.53 10.05 2.52
CA LEU A 290 7.46 10.16 1.52
C LEU A 290 7.43 11.54 0.88
N ILE A 291 7.42 12.61 1.67
CA ILE A 291 7.40 13.99 1.16
C ILE A 291 8.67 14.29 0.38
N ALA A 292 9.85 13.86 0.87
CA ALA A 292 11.10 14.04 0.16
C ALA A 292 11.07 13.42 -1.24
N TYR A 293 10.53 12.20 -1.38
CA TYR A 293 10.34 11.58 -2.69
C TYR A 293 9.31 12.34 -3.55
N LEU A 294 8.13 12.66 -3.02
CA LEU A 294 7.10 13.36 -3.78
C LEU A 294 7.61 14.68 -4.39
N ARG A 295 8.51 15.37 -3.69
CA ARG A 295 9.17 16.57 -4.21
C ARG A 295 10.15 16.32 -5.35
N THR A 296 10.55 15.07 -5.61
CA THR A 296 11.39 14.70 -6.76
C THR A 296 10.59 14.37 -8.01
N ILE A 297 9.28 14.16 -7.89
CA ILE A 297 8.42 13.89 -9.05
C ILE A 297 8.45 15.13 -9.96
N PRO A 298 8.84 14.97 -11.24
CA PRO A 298 8.96 16.12 -12.15
C PRO A 298 7.70 16.96 -12.21
N PRO A 299 7.82 18.29 -12.25
CA PRO A 299 6.67 19.18 -12.22
C PRO A 299 5.79 18.97 -13.45
N HIS A 300 4.50 18.87 -13.22
CA HIS A 300 3.46 18.87 -14.26
C HIS A 300 2.40 19.93 -13.90
N PRO A 301 2.02 20.80 -14.82
CA PRO A 301 0.98 21.80 -14.55
C PRO A 301 -0.36 21.11 -14.25
N VAL A 302 -1.13 21.69 -13.33
CA VAL A 302 -2.52 21.25 -13.13
C VAL A 302 -3.31 21.66 -14.36
N SER A 303 -4.00 20.75 -15.02
CA SER A 303 -4.96 21.09 -16.09
C SER A 303 -6.06 21.98 -15.50
N GLU A 304 -6.29 23.12 -16.12
CA GLU A 304 -7.36 24.07 -15.78
C GLU A 304 -8.76 23.44 -15.90
#